data_a3206d7eb721e2afcee2deef5b07ada4
#
_entry.id   a3206d7eb721e2afcee2deef5b07ada4
#
_cell.length_a   1.000
_cell.length_b   1.000
_cell.length_c   1.000
_cell.angle_alpha   90.00
_cell.angle_beta   90.00
_cell.angle_gamma   90.00
#
_symmetry.space_group_name_H-M   'P 1'
#
loop_
_entity.id
_entity.type
_entity.pdbx_description
1 polymer ?
#
loop_
_entity_poly.entity_id
_entity_poly.type
_entity_poly.pdbx_seq_one_letter_code
_entity_poly.pdbx_strand_id
1 'polypeptide(L)'
;MKPTTFYFVRHGESEGNAARVFTGQTDSPLTERGRQQAAAVADELAKVKFDRIISSDLSRTRDTAEVIAKRHGLPVEEVPALREINVGDRTGKTFDETRGLPNWNDDGFVSWPGGESLDQVLARTLGAIDRITRESPGKTVLVVGHGGVNRILLSHFLGILPKLDRSPGGNTNISVVHTDGEKHTVERLFATDHVAKAERPIT
;
A
#
# COMPACT_ATOMS: atom_id res chain seq x y z
N MET A 1 -16.63 -1.35 -19.28
CA MET A 1 -15.37 -0.63 -19.61
C MET A 1 -14.25 -1.66 -19.72
N LYS A 2 -13.14 -1.41 -20.48
CA LYS A 2 -11.97 -2.32 -20.39
C LYS A 2 -11.39 -2.23 -18.97
N PRO A 3 -11.15 -3.35 -18.28
CA PRO A 3 -10.66 -3.30 -16.91
C PRO A 3 -9.27 -2.66 -16.82
N THR A 4 -9.07 -1.84 -15.80
CA THR A 4 -7.77 -1.31 -15.39
C THR A 4 -7.07 -2.37 -14.54
N THR A 5 -5.79 -2.59 -14.76
CA THR A 5 -4.97 -3.49 -13.94
C THR A 5 -4.18 -2.65 -12.94
N PHE A 6 -4.43 -2.84 -11.67
CA PHE A 6 -3.69 -2.21 -10.59
C PHE A 6 -2.65 -3.15 -9.99
N TYR A 7 -1.43 -2.65 -9.85
CA TYR A 7 -0.40 -3.23 -9.01
C TYR A 7 -0.31 -2.39 -7.74
N PHE A 8 -0.77 -2.93 -6.62
CA PHE A 8 -0.62 -2.30 -5.31
C PHE A 8 0.69 -2.77 -4.68
N VAL A 9 1.54 -1.83 -4.31
CA VAL A 9 2.82 -2.09 -3.65
C VAL A 9 2.85 -1.34 -2.33
N ARG A 10 3.20 -2.00 -1.24
CA ARG A 10 3.48 -1.32 0.02
C ARG A 10 4.88 -0.69 -0.05
N HIS A 11 5.06 0.49 0.51
CA HIS A 11 6.37 1.14 0.61
C HIS A 11 7.43 0.25 1.28
N GLY A 12 8.71 0.52 1.02
CA GLY A 12 9.84 -0.09 1.71
C GLY A 12 9.85 0.20 3.21
N GLU A 13 10.65 -0.51 3.99
CA GLU A 13 10.75 -0.29 5.43
C GLU A 13 11.08 1.18 5.74
N SER A 14 10.26 1.81 6.59
CA SER A 14 10.50 3.15 7.11
C SER A 14 11.07 3.10 8.53
N GLU A 15 11.62 4.21 9.00
CA GLU A 15 12.14 4.33 10.37
C GLU A 15 11.06 3.98 11.40
N GLY A 16 9.81 4.41 11.21
CA GLY A 16 8.69 4.04 12.07
C GLY A 16 8.38 2.55 12.04
N ASN A 17 8.55 1.86 10.89
CA ASN A 17 8.41 0.41 10.83
C ASN A 17 9.51 -0.28 11.64
N ALA A 18 10.76 0.13 11.47
CA ALA A 18 11.91 -0.42 12.20
C ALA A 18 11.78 -0.21 13.72
N ALA A 19 11.32 0.97 14.13
CA ALA A 19 11.04 1.29 15.52
C ALA A 19 9.74 0.69 16.07
N ARG A 20 8.92 0.03 15.24
CA ARG A 20 7.59 -0.52 15.59
C ARG A 20 6.65 0.53 16.18
N VAL A 21 6.65 1.73 15.58
CA VAL A 21 5.84 2.88 15.98
C VAL A 21 4.71 3.11 14.96
N PHE A 22 3.54 3.47 15.45
CA PHE A 22 2.43 3.92 14.61
C PHE A 22 2.72 5.33 14.07
N THR A 23 3.02 5.45 12.80
CA THR A 23 3.28 6.73 12.14
C THR A 23 2.01 7.35 11.53
N GLY A 24 1.04 6.51 11.13
CA GLY A 24 -0.16 6.99 10.45
C GLY A 24 0.19 7.90 9.28
N GLN A 25 -0.29 9.14 9.31
CA GLN A 25 -0.05 10.14 8.28
C GLN A 25 1.15 11.06 8.57
N THR A 26 1.90 10.84 9.66
CA THR A 26 3.18 11.54 9.85
C THR A 26 4.23 10.99 8.92
N ASP A 27 5.17 11.84 8.53
CA ASP A 27 6.24 11.43 7.65
C ASP A 27 7.28 10.57 8.38
N SER A 28 7.86 9.63 7.67
CA SER A 28 8.85 8.68 8.18
C SER A 28 9.67 8.16 6.99
N PRO A 29 10.93 8.56 6.85
CA PRO A 29 11.73 8.21 5.70
C PRO A 29 12.05 6.70 5.66
N LEU A 30 12.47 6.23 4.48
CA LEU A 30 12.94 4.86 4.30
C LEU A 30 14.25 4.63 5.07
N THR A 31 14.35 3.46 5.70
CA THR A 31 15.64 2.95 6.21
C THR A 31 16.54 2.53 5.04
N GLU A 32 17.81 2.23 5.32
CA GLU A 32 18.69 1.64 4.31
C GLU A 32 18.13 0.32 3.77
N ARG A 33 17.60 -0.52 4.66
CA ARG A 33 16.89 -1.76 4.27
C ARG A 33 15.67 -1.45 3.40
N GLY A 34 14.90 -0.41 3.73
CA GLY A 34 13.76 0.03 2.93
C GLY A 34 14.15 0.46 1.50
N ARG A 35 15.29 1.13 1.34
CA ARG A 35 15.84 1.48 0.02
C ARG A 35 16.25 0.24 -0.79
N GLN A 36 16.87 -0.75 -0.13
CA GLN A 36 17.20 -2.03 -0.77
C GLN A 36 15.95 -2.79 -1.19
N GLN A 37 14.91 -2.80 -0.36
CA GLN A 37 13.60 -3.39 -0.69
C GLN A 37 12.95 -2.66 -1.87
N ALA A 38 13.04 -1.33 -1.93
CA ALA A 38 12.53 -0.55 -3.06
C ALA A 38 13.29 -0.89 -4.37
N ALA A 39 14.60 -1.10 -4.31
CA ALA A 39 15.36 -1.57 -5.46
C ALA A 39 14.96 -2.98 -5.91
N ALA A 40 14.77 -3.90 -4.96
CA ALA A 40 14.36 -5.28 -5.26
C ALA A 40 12.97 -5.35 -5.91
N VAL A 41 11.99 -4.59 -5.41
CA VAL A 41 10.66 -4.54 -6.05
C VAL A 41 10.70 -3.86 -7.41
N ALA A 42 11.57 -2.86 -7.61
CA ALA A 42 11.76 -2.23 -8.91
C ALA A 42 12.31 -3.23 -9.94
N ASP A 43 13.25 -4.09 -9.54
CA ASP A 43 13.80 -5.14 -10.41
C ASP A 43 12.76 -6.22 -10.71
N GLU A 44 11.95 -6.63 -9.73
CA GLU A 44 10.83 -7.58 -9.93
C GLU A 44 9.81 -7.03 -10.94
N LEU A 45 9.49 -5.74 -10.86
CA LEU A 45 8.49 -5.09 -11.69
C LEU A 45 9.05 -4.56 -13.02
N ALA A 46 10.36 -4.66 -13.28
CA ALA A 46 10.99 -4.10 -14.48
C ALA A 46 10.42 -4.64 -15.81
N LYS A 47 9.85 -5.84 -15.80
CA LYS A 47 9.24 -6.47 -16.99
C LYS A 47 7.76 -6.12 -17.18
N VAL A 48 7.12 -5.50 -16.19
CA VAL A 48 5.71 -5.06 -16.27
C VAL A 48 5.68 -3.74 -17.04
N LYS A 49 4.83 -3.64 -18.05
CA LYS A 49 4.65 -2.36 -18.75
C LYS A 49 3.59 -1.53 -18.01
N PHE A 50 4.01 -0.55 -17.26
CA PHE A 50 3.11 0.42 -16.62
C PHE A 50 2.80 1.59 -17.57
N ASP A 51 1.57 2.10 -17.46
CA ASP A 51 1.12 3.31 -18.13
C ASP A 51 1.16 4.53 -17.19
N ARG A 52 0.98 4.29 -15.88
CA ARG A 52 1.00 5.31 -14.83
C ARG A 52 1.62 4.75 -13.55
N ILE A 53 2.29 5.62 -12.80
CA ILE A 53 2.83 5.32 -11.48
C ILE A 53 2.31 6.36 -10.50
N ILE A 54 1.63 5.90 -9.47
CA ILE A 54 0.93 6.72 -8.48
C ILE A 54 1.46 6.37 -7.09
N SER A 55 1.59 7.36 -6.22
CA SER A 55 1.90 7.14 -4.80
C SER A 55 1.06 8.06 -3.91
N SER A 56 1.00 7.77 -2.61
CA SER A 56 0.68 8.84 -1.67
C SER A 56 1.85 9.82 -1.61
N ASP A 57 1.60 11.01 -1.09
CA ASP A 57 2.58 12.09 -0.97
C ASP A 57 3.51 11.97 0.25
N LEU A 58 3.39 10.89 1.05
CA LEU A 58 4.32 10.63 2.15
C LEU A 58 5.65 10.11 1.62
N SER A 59 6.77 10.59 2.20
CA SER A 59 8.14 10.33 1.68
C SER A 59 8.41 8.86 1.43
N ARG A 60 8.08 7.96 2.36
CA ARG A 60 8.31 6.51 2.23
C ARG A 60 7.64 5.88 0.98
N THR A 61 6.45 6.36 0.60
CA THR A 61 5.76 5.87 -0.61
C THR A 61 6.31 6.52 -1.86
N ARG A 62 6.51 7.83 -1.84
CA ARG A 62 7.10 8.57 -2.94
C ARG A 62 8.48 8.02 -3.29
N ASP A 63 9.37 7.89 -2.30
CA ASP A 63 10.75 7.44 -2.53
C ASP A 63 10.78 5.99 -3.06
N THR A 64 9.87 5.11 -2.58
CA THR A 64 9.71 3.76 -3.15
C THR A 64 9.23 3.82 -4.60
N ALA A 65 8.22 4.67 -4.89
CA ALA A 65 7.67 4.83 -6.23
C ALA A 65 8.69 5.39 -7.21
N GLU A 66 9.52 6.35 -6.80
CA GLU A 66 10.56 6.95 -7.64
C GLU A 66 11.63 5.95 -8.09
N VAL A 67 12.00 5.00 -7.20
CA VAL A 67 12.95 3.92 -7.58
C VAL A 67 12.36 3.07 -8.69
N ILE A 68 11.07 2.73 -8.61
CA ILE A 68 10.37 1.96 -9.65
C ILE A 68 10.22 2.82 -10.92
N ALA A 69 9.78 4.06 -10.75
CA ALA A 69 9.53 5.00 -11.85
C ALA A 69 10.76 5.20 -12.76
N LYS A 70 11.97 5.27 -12.17
CA LYS A 70 13.23 5.36 -12.90
C LYS A 70 13.45 4.19 -13.86
N ARG A 71 13.00 2.97 -13.51
CA ARG A 71 13.11 1.78 -14.39
C ARG A 71 12.17 1.86 -15.59
N HIS A 72 11.08 2.63 -15.47
CA HIS A 72 10.03 2.73 -16.49
C HIS A 72 10.07 4.03 -17.28
N GLY A 73 10.89 5.01 -16.88
CA GLY A 73 10.92 6.33 -17.51
C GLY A 73 9.61 7.12 -17.36
N LEU A 74 8.85 6.87 -16.28
CA LEU A 74 7.57 7.50 -16.02
C LEU A 74 7.68 8.47 -14.83
N PRO A 75 6.86 9.54 -14.78
CA PRO A 75 6.74 10.37 -13.60
C PRO A 75 5.93 9.66 -12.51
N VAL A 76 6.12 10.08 -11.26
CA VAL A 76 5.27 9.69 -10.12
C VAL A 76 4.17 10.74 -9.94
N GLU A 77 2.92 10.28 -9.92
CA GLU A 77 1.75 11.11 -9.63
C GLU A 77 1.41 10.99 -8.13
N GLU A 78 1.43 12.10 -7.39
CA GLU A 78 1.10 12.10 -5.97
C GLU A 78 -0.40 12.27 -5.74
N VAL A 79 -0.99 11.38 -4.93
CA VAL A 79 -2.42 11.39 -4.58
C VAL A 79 -2.58 11.32 -3.06
N PRO A 80 -2.77 12.47 -2.37
CA PRO A 80 -2.88 12.53 -0.91
C PRO A 80 -4.02 11.67 -0.34
N ALA A 81 -5.09 11.43 -1.11
CA ALA A 81 -6.17 10.55 -0.71
C ALA A 81 -5.74 9.09 -0.49
N LEU A 82 -4.53 8.70 -0.93
CA LEU A 82 -3.94 7.37 -0.71
C LEU A 82 -2.99 7.30 0.48
N ARG A 83 -2.87 8.36 1.31
CA ARG A 83 -2.12 8.33 2.58
C ARG A 83 -2.57 7.19 3.46
N GLU A 84 -1.68 6.75 4.37
CA GLU A 84 -1.99 5.75 5.40
C GLU A 84 -3.18 6.20 6.28
N ILE A 85 -3.73 5.28 7.03
CA ILE A 85 -4.80 5.55 8.01
C ILE A 85 -4.29 6.60 9.00
N ASN A 86 -5.11 7.62 9.26
CA ASN A 86 -4.88 8.49 10.42
C ASN A 86 -5.18 7.69 11.69
N VAL A 87 -4.14 7.35 12.43
CA VAL A 87 -4.24 6.50 13.62
C VAL A 87 -4.51 7.31 14.91
N GLY A 88 -4.76 8.61 14.78
CA GLY A 88 -5.18 9.50 15.86
C GLY A 88 -4.24 9.45 17.06
N ASP A 89 -4.80 9.18 18.25
CA ASP A 89 -4.09 9.18 19.54
C ASP A 89 -2.97 8.14 19.66
N ARG A 90 -2.82 7.26 18.65
CA ARG A 90 -1.72 6.28 18.60
C ARG A 90 -0.51 6.75 17.83
N THR A 91 -0.61 7.89 17.15
CA THR A 91 0.53 8.47 16.44
C THR A 91 1.71 8.67 17.40
N GLY A 92 2.87 8.12 17.01
CA GLY A 92 4.09 8.17 17.82
C GLY A 92 4.20 7.11 18.92
N LYS A 93 3.15 6.32 19.20
CA LYS A 93 3.20 5.23 20.18
C LYS A 93 3.71 3.95 19.54
N THR A 94 4.40 3.13 20.33
CA THR A 94 4.84 1.80 19.91
C THR A 94 3.67 0.80 19.87
N PHE A 95 3.85 -0.30 19.13
CA PHE A 95 2.87 -1.38 19.12
C PHE A 95 2.67 -1.99 20.51
N ASP A 96 3.73 -2.02 21.34
CA ASP A 96 3.66 -2.58 22.70
C ASP A 96 2.88 -1.67 23.66
N GLU A 97 3.04 -0.34 23.58
CA GLU A 97 2.26 0.64 24.35
C GLU A 97 0.77 0.60 24.02
N THR A 98 0.42 0.14 22.83
CA THR A 98 -0.98 0.06 22.39
C THR A 98 -1.55 -1.37 22.44
N ARG A 99 -0.79 -2.33 22.97
CA ARG A 99 -1.22 -3.72 23.12
C ARG A 99 -2.46 -3.80 24.04
N GLY A 100 -3.49 -4.51 23.57
CA GLY A 100 -4.75 -4.65 24.32
C GLY A 100 -5.74 -3.47 24.17
N LEU A 101 -5.35 -2.40 23.47
CA LEU A 101 -6.31 -1.38 23.10
C LEU A 101 -7.14 -1.87 21.89
N PRO A 102 -8.47 -1.70 21.90
CA PRO A 102 -9.32 -2.19 20.83
C PRO A 102 -9.03 -1.45 19.52
N ASN A 103 -8.46 -2.14 18.55
CA ASN A 103 -8.20 -1.62 17.20
C ASN A 103 -8.72 -2.54 16.12
N TRP A 104 -8.63 -3.84 16.41
CA TRP A 104 -9.05 -4.92 15.54
C TRP A 104 -9.73 -5.94 16.44
N ASN A 105 -10.99 -6.15 16.26
CA ASN A 105 -11.69 -7.27 16.87
C ASN A 105 -11.78 -8.42 15.83
N ASP A 106 -12.36 -9.55 16.24
CA ASP A 106 -12.55 -10.70 15.36
C ASP A 106 -13.51 -10.40 14.20
N ASP A 107 -14.33 -9.36 14.31
CA ASP A 107 -15.28 -8.91 13.29
C ASP A 107 -14.68 -7.91 12.29
N GLY A 108 -13.44 -7.45 12.50
CA GLY A 108 -12.74 -6.59 11.56
C GLY A 108 -12.14 -5.30 12.15
N PHE A 109 -12.24 -4.23 11.39
CA PHE A 109 -11.65 -2.95 11.75
C PHE A 109 -12.46 -2.22 12.82
N VAL A 110 -11.76 -1.78 13.85
CA VAL A 110 -12.30 -0.87 14.89
C VAL A 110 -11.72 0.52 14.65
N SER A 111 -12.49 1.56 14.93
CA SER A 111 -12.06 2.96 14.78
C SER A 111 -10.80 3.28 15.58
N TRP A 112 -10.01 4.18 15.07
CA TRP A 112 -8.86 4.74 15.78
C TRP A 112 -9.31 5.97 16.58
N PRO A 113 -9.22 5.99 17.92
CA PRO A 113 -9.55 7.16 18.72
C PRO A 113 -8.79 8.41 18.22
N GLY A 114 -9.52 9.49 17.94
CA GLY A 114 -8.95 10.70 17.34
C GLY A 114 -8.47 10.55 15.88
N GLY A 115 -8.67 9.39 15.27
CA GLY A 115 -8.27 9.08 13.91
C GLY A 115 -9.44 8.75 12.99
N GLU A 116 -9.16 8.05 11.88
CA GLU A 116 -10.16 7.70 10.87
C GLU A 116 -10.94 6.43 11.22
N SER A 117 -12.22 6.41 10.84
CA SER A 117 -13.02 5.17 10.77
C SER A 117 -12.75 4.42 9.46
N LEU A 118 -13.21 3.15 9.39
CA LEU A 118 -13.16 2.37 8.15
C LEU A 118 -13.86 3.09 6.99
N ASP A 119 -15.05 3.66 7.25
CA ASP A 119 -15.83 4.35 6.21
C ASP A 119 -15.12 5.60 5.70
N GLN A 120 -14.44 6.35 6.57
CA GLN A 120 -13.65 7.51 6.16
C GLN A 120 -12.47 7.12 5.28
N VAL A 121 -11.73 6.06 5.67
CA VAL A 121 -10.61 5.55 4.87
C VAL A 121 -11.11 5.04 3.52
N LEU A 122 -12.21 4.26 3.49
CA LEU A 122 -12.81 3.76 2.26
C LEU A 122 -13.28 4.89 1.36
N ALA A 123 -14.01 5.85 1.90
CA ALA A 123 -14.55 6.96 1.10
C ALA A 123 -13.46 7.70 0.32
N ARG A 124 -12.34 8.07 1.01
CA ARG A 124 -11.25 8.79 0.32
C ARG A 124 -10.46 7.92 -0.63
N THR A 125 -10.17 6.68 -0.23
CA THR A 125 -9.29 5.80 -1.04
C THR A 125 -10.03 5.22 -2.23
N LEU A 126 -11.25 4.72 -2.08
CA LEU A 126 -12.08 4.26 -3.19
C LEU A 126 -12.40 5.40 -4.15
N GLY A 127 -12.73 6.59 -3.65
CA GLY A 127 -12.94 7.76 -4.51
C GLY A 127 -11.73 8.07 -5.40
N ALA A 128 -10.52 7.90 -4.87
CA ALA A 128 -9.28 8.04 -5.65
C ALA A 128 -9.12 6.90 -6.67
N ILE A 129 -9.30 5.65 -6.25
CA ILE A 129 -9.17 4.48 -7.14
C ILE A 129 -10.21 4.51 -8.26
N ASP A 130 -11.47 4.84 -7.96
CA ASP A 130 -12.54 4.96 -8.96
C ASP A 130 -12.23 6.05 -10.00
N ARG A 131 -11.70 7.19 -9.56
CA ARG A 131 -11.25 8.24 -10.48
C ARG A 131 -10.15 7.72 -11.39
N ILE A 132 -9.11 7.09 -10.82
CA ILE A 132 -7.98 6.52 -11.58
C ILE A 132 -8.47 5.47 -12.57
N THR A 133 -9.42 4.62 -12.16
CA THR A 133 -10.03 3.60 -13.03
C THR A 133 -10.72 4.22 -14.24
N ARG A 134 -11.54 5.26 -14.03
CA ARG A 134 -12.22 5.98 -15.13
C ARG A 134 -11.24 6.66 -16.09
N GLU A 135 -10.10 7.15 -15.58
CA GLU A 135 -9.05 7.80 -16.36
C GLU A 135 -8.11 6.82 -17.08
N SER A 136 -8.16 5.53 -16.71
CA SER A 136 -7.18 4.53 -17.15
C SER A 136 -7.81 3.24 -17.72
N PRO A 137 -8.85 3.29 -18.59
CA PRO A 137 -9.49 2.09 -19.10
C PRO A 137 -8.52 1.26 -19.95
N GLY A 138 -8.33 0.00 -19.55
CA GLY A 138 -7.43 -0.95 -20.22
C GLY A 138 -5.94 -0.71 -19.97
N LYS A 139 -5.59 0.18 -19.04
CA LYS A 139 -4.20 0.49 -18.66
C LYS A 139 -3.73 -0.32 -17.47
N THR A 140 -2.41 -0.38 -17.31
CA THR A 140 -1.73 -0.95 -16.14
C THR A 140 -1.18 0.18 -15.28
N VAL A 141 -1.64 0.26 -14.03
CA VAL A 141 -1.32 1.33 -13.08
C VAL A 141 -0.62 0.77 -11.86
N LEU A 142 0.55 1.31 -11.52
CA LEU A 142 1.20 1.06 -10.25
C LEU A 142 0.68 2.03 -9.20
N VAL A 143 0.33 1.53 -8.01
CA VAL A 143 -0.01 2.32 -6.83
C VAL A 143 0.91 1.92 -5.68
N VAL A 144 1.81 2.82 -5.29
CA VAL A 144 2.63 2.63 -4.10
C VAL A 144 1.93 3.26 -2.91
N GLY A 145 1.50 2.42 -1.99
CA GLY A 145 0.69 2.81 -0.83
C GLY A 145 1.22 2.25 0.48
N HIS A 146 0.31 2.04 1.41
CA HIS A 146 0.59 1.72 2.80
C HIS A 146 -0.05 0.40 3.23
N GLY A 147 0.44 -0.17 4.33
CA GLY A 147 -0.01 -1.47 4.80
C GLY A 147 -1.49 -1.51 5.17
N GLY A 148 -1.97 -0.53 5.93
CA GLY A 148 -3.36 -0.46 6.36
C GLY A 148 -4.31 -0.18 5.21
N VAL A 149 -4.03 0.85 4.42
CA VAL A 149 -4.87 1.25 3.26
C VAL A 149 -4.93 0.15 2.20
N ASN A 150 -3.79 -0.42 1.82
CA ASN A 150 -3.78 -1.49 0.82
C ASN A 150 -4.60 -2.69 1.31
N ARG A 151 -4.52 -3.05 2.60
CA ARG A 151 -5.29 -4.14 3.19
C ARG A 151 -6.80 -3.87 3.13
N ILE A 152 -7.22 -2.65 3.46
CA ILE A 152 -8.63 -2.25 3.40
C ILE A 152 -9.15 -2.31 1.95
N LEU A 153 -8.41 -1.73 0.99
CA LEU A 153 -8.78 -1.77 -0.43
C LEU A 153 -8.88 -3.20 -0.97
N LEU A 154 -7.88 -4.04 -0.66
CA LEU A 154 -7.88 -5.44 -1.11
C LEU A 154 -9.02 -6.24 -0.48
N SER A 155 -9.37 -5.99 0.80
CA SER A 155 -10.52 -6.61 1.45
C SER A 155 -11.85 -6.17 0.83
N HIS A 156 -11.93 -4.89 0.39
CA HIS A 156 -13.07 -4.40 -0.39
C HIS A 156 -13.18 -5.14 -1.72
N PHE A 157 -12.09 -5.24 -2.50
CA PHE A 157 -12.09 -5.94 -3.79
C PHE A 157 -12.38 -7.44 -3.68
N LEU A 158 -12.08 -8.04 -2.53
CA LEU A 158 -12.45 -9.44 -2.23
C LEU A 158 -13.90 -9.60 -1.75
N GLY A 159 -14.61 -8.50 -1.47
CA GLY A 159 -15.98 -8.54 -0.95
C GLY A 159 -16.10 -9.07 0.47
N ILE A 160 -15.05 -8.99 1.29
CA ILE A 160 -15.02 -9.57 2.64
C ILE A 160 -15.19 -8.54 3.77
N LEU A 161 -15.25 -7.23 3.45
CA LEU A 161 -15.49 -6.21 4.47
C LEU A 161 -16.78 -6.48 5.27
N PRO A 162 -16.83 -6.11 6.56
CA PRO A 162 -15.82 -5.39 7.35
C PRO A 162 -14.63 -6.25 7.82
N LYS A 163 -14.60 -7.54 7.50
CA LYS A 163 -13.44 -8.38 7.77
C LYS A 163 -12.28 -7.95 6.89
N LEU A 164 -11.06 -8.04 7.44
CA LEU A 164 -9.86 -7.72 6.70
C LEU A 164 -9.06 -8.99 6.41
N ASP A 165 -8.52 -9.07 5.21
CA ASP A 165 -7.55 -10.12 4.88
C ASP A 165 -6.35 -10.03 5.82
N ARG A 166 -6.03 -11.14 6.51
CA ARG A 166 -4.94 -11.24 7.51
C ARG A 166 -3.70 -11.91 6.95
N SER A 167 -3.63 -12.12 5.65
CA SER A 167 -2.45 -12.70 5.01
C SER A 167 -1.19 -11.91 5.37
N PRO A 168 -0.06 -12.59 5.60
CA PRO A 168 1.20 -11.92 5.89
C PRO A 168 1.57 -10.97 4.77
N GLY A 169 1.84 -9.72 5.10
CA GLY A 169 2.26 -8.70 4.15
C GLY A 169 3.45 -7.94 4.70
N GLY A 170 4.64 -8.18 4.15
CA GLY A 170 5.86 -7.40 4.45
C GLY A 170 5.89 -6.06 3.71
N ASN A 171 6.95 -5.29 3.92
CA ASN A 171 7.23 -4.14 3.07
C ASN A 171 7.45 -4.59 1.63
N THR A 172 7.15 -3.73 0.67
CA THR A 172 7.20 -3.96 -0.77
C THR A 172 6.39 -5.14 -1.30
N ASN A 173 5.46 -5.72 -0.50
CA ASN A 173 4.56 -6.73 -1.04
C ASN A 173 3.78 -6.20 -2.25
N ILE A 174 3.47 -7.12 -3.18
CA ILE A 174 2.78 -6.84 -4.43
C ILE A 174 1.43 -7.54 -4.43
N SER A 175 0.37 -6.79 -4.73
CA SER A 175 -0.94 -7.35 -5.03
C SER A 175 -1.43 -6.85 -6.39
N VAL A 176 -2.17 -7.69 -7.12
CA VAL A 176 -2.67 -7.37 -8.47
C VAL A 176 -4.17 -7.48 -8.50
N VAL A 177 -4.83 -6.43 -8.98
CA VAL A 177 -6.28 -6.33 -9.07
C VAL A 177 -6.69 -5.84 -10.46
N HIS A 178 -7.67 -6.47 -11.05
CA HIS A 178 -8.33 -6.02 -12.28
C HIS A 178 -9.70 -5.47 -11.93
N THR A 179 -10.01 -4.26 -12.37
CA THR A 179 -11.32 -3.65 -12.10
C THR A 179 -11.81 -2.77 -13.25
N ASP A 180 -13.11 -2.81 -13.51
CA ASP A 180 -13.79 -1.87 -14.41
C ASP A 180 -14.62 -0.81 -13.63
N GLY A 181 -14.47 -0.80 -12.30
CA GLY A 181 -15.21 0.04 -11.37
C GLY A 181 -16.39 -0.66 -10.70
N GLU A 182 -16.94 -1.70 -11.31
CA GLU A 182 -18.07 -2.48 -10.76
C GLU A 182 -17.64 -3.89 -10.36
N LYS A 183 -16.85 -4.53 -11.23
CA LYS A 183 -16.34 -5.89 -11.01
C LYS A 183 -14.86 -5.86 -10.68
N HIS A 184 -14.48 -6.66 -9.70
CA HIS A 184 -13.11 -6.76 -9.24
C HIS A 184 -12.63 -8.21 -9.29
N THR A 185 -11.42 -8.43 -9.77
CA THR A 185 -10.74 -9.72 -9.72
C THR A 185 -9.37 -9.52 -9.09
N VAL A 186 -9.14 -10.19 -7.97
CA VAL A 186 -7.85 -10.18 -7.30
C VAL A 186 -7.05 -11.37 -7.82
N GLU A 187 -5.98 -11.09 -8.57
CA GLU A 187 -5.10 -12.10 -9.17
C GLU A 187 -4.00 -12.52 -8.19
N ARG A 188 -3.46 -11.56 -7.43
CA ARG A 188 -2.30 -11.77 -6.54
C ARG A 188 -2.48 -10.99 -5.25
N LEU A 189 -2.12 -11.58 -4.12
CA LEU A 189 -2.19 -10.94 -2.80
C LEU A 189 -0.85 -11.00 -2.08
N PHE A 190 -0.37 -9.84 -1.61
CA PHE A 190 0.73 -9.64 -0.67
C PHE A 190 2.00 -10.44 -0.98
N ALA A 191 2.33 -10.68 -2.24
CA ALA A 191 3.50 -11.46 -2.63
C ALA A 191 4.81 -10.73 -2.31
N THR A 192 5.79 -11.46 -1.75
CA THR A 192 7.08 -10.94 -1.28
C THR A 192 8.27 -11.75 -1.78
N ASP A 193 8.09 -12.57 -2.81
CA ASP A 193 9.13 -13.50 -3.32
C ASP A 193 10.43 -12.78 -3.71
N HIS A 194 10.32 -11.53 -4.18
CA HIS A 194 11.46 -10.68 -4.55
C HIS A 194 12.31 -10.27 -3.34
N VAL A 195 11.70 -10.08 -2.16
CA VAL A 195 12.42 -9.70 -0.93
C VAL A 195 13.31 -10.85 -0.47
N ALA A 196 12.77 -12.07 -0.46
CA ALA A 196 13.55 -13.26 -0.08
C ALA A 196 14.72 -13.53 -1.04
N LYS A 197 14.61 -13.13 -2.31
CA LYS A 197 15.71 -13.22 -3.29
C LYS A 197 16.81 -12.19 -3.02
N ALA A 198 16.44 -10.97 -2.62
CA ALA A 198 17.37 -9.88 -2.34
C ALA A 198 18.14 -10.07 -1.01
N GLU A 199 17.57 -10.79 -0.05
CA GLU A 199 18.20 -11.08 1.24
C GLU A 199 19.17 -12.28 1.18
N ARG A 200 19.28 -13.00 0.05
CA ARG A 200 20.29 -14.07 -0.11
C ARG A 200 21.67 -13.44 -0.31
N PRO A 201 22.69 -13.85 0.46
CA PRO A 201 24.06 -13.41 0.20
C PRO A 201 24.44 -13.77 -1.23
N ILE A 202 25.09 -12.85 -1.91
CA ILE A 202 25.72 -13.10 -3.22
C ILE A 202 26.83 -14.11 -2.94
N THR A 203 26.63 -15.38 -3.32
CA THR A 203 27.65 -16.44 -3.26
C THR A 203 28.60 -16.31 -4.45
#